data_1f20cd30d7c2916ac9e4aa4fc81b71dd
#
_entry.id   1f20cd30d7c2916ac9e4aa4fc81b71dd
#
_cell.length_a   1.000
_cell.length_b   1.000
_cell.length_c   1.000
_cell.angle_alpha   90.00
_cell.angle_beta   90.00
_cell.angle_gamma   90.00
#
_symmetry.space_group_name_H-M   'P 1'
#
loop_
_entity.id
_entity.type
_entity.pdbx_description
1 polymer ?
#
loop_
_entity_poly.entity_id
_entity_poly.type
_entity_poly.pdbx_seq_one_letter_code
_entity_poly.pdbx_strand_id
1 'polypeptide(L)'
;MKKILIVWMSLLLVVTMLVPTASASTAQLSKVVQSQMKGIQATVAVRDLDTNTFVYGYYQNLSLAPASTIKLLTASAALAHLGEGYQLTTDLYIDGTINGNTLNGNVYVRGEGDPSFQANDFVAFANALKAKGITHINGHLYGDESWFSGPRLAPGINRNDELHYYGAQITALTMSPNNDYDASTMIVSAAGSRVGNKPTLTFAPNASGMNIVNQARTVARGKANTLSIRRVYNTNRVIVSGNIPVGSTRREWVTLYSPTLSTLVAMQQVWQEQGITFARGAQQTYAKVPKHAELISQTKSVPLDELIFMMNKLSNNSIADILVRTLGKVVKGEGSNTAGTQVLAEYAQSIGLDMSRIRILDGSGMSLNNRITSNEMAKLLVHANRSPWYKANFLPSLPKAGHNARLEGGTMRYRLTAIPNRVMAKTGTQTGVNALAGYVRGKSGKWYAYSIITKAGSSTVPRIDRVVREMYEQL
;
A
#
# COMPACT_ATOMS: atom_id res chain seq x y z
N MET A 1 -32.53 -82.13 -32.58
CA MET A 1 -31.76 -80.93 -32.89
C MET A 1 -32.42 -79.76 -32.20
N LYS A 2 -31.89 -79.34 -31.06
CA LYS A 2 -32.42 -78.25 -30.24
C LYS A 2 -31.84 -76.92 -30.72
N LYS A 3 -32.69 -75.96 -31.10
CA LYS A 3 -32.34 -74.57 -31.43
C LYS A 3 -32.18 -73.76 -30.13
N ILE A 4 -31.00 -73.24 -29.84
CA ILE A 4 -30.73 -72.35 -28.72
C ILE A 4 -30.99 -70.91 -29.21
N LEU A 5 -31.93 -70.25 -28.58
CA LEU A 5 -32.30 -68.85 -28.79
C LEU A 5 -31.42 -68.00 -27.84
N ILE A 6 -30.51 -67.26 -28.38
CA ILE A 6 -29.70 -66.31 -27.60
C ILE A 6 -30.44 -64.96 -27.54
N VAL A 7 -30.91 -64.62 -26.31
CA VAL A 7 -31.50 -63.30 -26.01
C VAL A 7 -30.37 -62.32 -25.62
N TRP A 8 -30.14 -61.31 -26.44
CA TRP A 8 -29.28 -60.19 -26.12
C TRP A 8 -30.06 -59.22 -25.22
N MET A 9 -29.66 -59.12 -23.94
CA MET A 9 -30.19 -58.15 -23.01
C MET A 9 -29.28 -56.91 -23.08
N SER A 10 -29.73 -55.85 -23.78
CA SER A 10 -29.06 -54.57 -23.88
C SER A 10 -29.17 -53.84 -22.53
N LEU A 11 -28.07 -53.81 -21.79
CA LEU A 11 -27.94 -53.00 -20.56
C LEU A 11 -27.78 -51.52 -20.94
N LEU A 12 -28.86 -50.77 -20.87
CA LEU A 12 -28.84 -49.31 -21.05
C LEU A 12 -28.22 -48.67 -19.79
N LEU A 13 -26.93 -48.34 -19.84
CA LEU A 13 -26.27 -47.59 -18.77
C LEU A 13 -26.73 -46.13 -18.84
N VAL A 14 -27.72 -45.77 -18.04
CA VAL A 14 -28.11 -44.35 -17.84
C VAL A 14 -27.05 -43.69 -16.96
N VAL A 15 -26.08 -43.06 -17.57
CA VAL A 15 -25.16 -42.15 -16.88
C VAL A 15 -25.97 -40.89 -16.50
N THR A 16 -26.55 -40.90 -15.31
CA THR A 16 -27.07 -39.69 -14.70
C THR A 16 -25.88 -38.79 -14.39
N MET A 17 -25.65 -37.78 -15.20
CA MET A 17 -24.78 -36.67 -14.83
C MET A 17 -25.40 -36.07 -13.56
N LEU A 18 -24.83 -36.37 -12.41
CA LEU A 18 -25.07 -35.66 -11.16
C LEU A 18 -24.60 -34.22 -11.36
N VAL A 19 -25.52 -33.36 -11.79
CA VAL A 19 -25.34 -31.91 -11.60
C VAL A 19 -25.25 -31.74 -10.09
N PRO A 20 -24.15 -31.20 -9.53
CA PRO A 20 -24.05 -31.04 -8.10
C PRO A 20 -25.17 -30.09 -7.66
N THR A 21 -26.19 -30.64 -7.02
CA THR A 21 -27.23 -29.86 -6.35
C THR A 21 -26.52 -28.98 -5.32
N ALA A 22 -26.73 -27.65 -5.38
CA ALA A 22 -26.26 -26.75 -4.36
C ALA A 22 -26.63 -27.30 -2.99
N SER A 23 -25.64 -27.49 -2.10
CA SER A 23 -25.92 -27.95 -0.75
C SER A 23 -26.87 -26.95 -0.08
N ALA A 24 -27.68 -27.41 0.90
CA ALA A 24 -28.61 -26.53 1.64
C ALA A 24 -27.89 -25.27 2.18
N SER A 25 -26.61 -25.39 2.52
CA SER A 25 -25.74 -24.31 2.98
C SER A 25 -25.52 -23.18 1.93
N THR A 26 -25.33 -23.57 0.66
CA THR A 26 -25.14 -22.55 -0.41
C THR A 26 -26.46 -21.89 -0.83
N ALA A 27 -27.60 -22.56 -0.63
CA ALA A 27 -28.93 -21.99 -0.89
C ALA A 27 -29.25 -20.80 0.03
N GLN A 28 -28.94 -20.90 1.33
CA GLN A 28 -29.15 -19.81 2.27
C GLN A 28 -28.17 -18.66 2.01
N LEU A 29 -26.90 -18.96 1.76
CA LEU A 29 -25.91 -17.95 1.35
C LEU A 29 -26.40 -17.20 0.10
N SER A 30 -26.94 -17.90 -0.90
CA SER A 30 -27.47 -17.31 -2.12
C SER A 30 -28.60 -16.31 -1.84
N LYS A 31 -29.56 -16.65 -0.97
CA LYS A 31 -30.65 -15.74 -0.58
C LYS A 31 -30.11 -14.45 0.04
N VAL A 32 -29.13 -14.56 0.96
CA VAL A 32 -28.54 -13.39 1.62
C VAL A 32 -27.76 -12.55 0.61
N VAL A 33 -26.94 -13.16 -0.25
CA VAL A 33 -26.17 -12.41 -1.27
C VAL A 33 -27.13 -11.67 -2.21
N GLN A 34 -28.16 -12.33 -2.74
CA GLN A 34 -29.15 -11.70 -3.63
C GLN A 34 -29.85 -10.52 -2.96
N SER A 35 -30.26 -10.70 -1.68
CA SER A 35 -30.88 -9.64 -0.90
C SER A 35 -29.94 -8.45 -0.67
N GLN A 36 -28.69 -8.71 -0.23
CA GLN A 36 -27.73 -7.65 0.10
C GLN A 36 -27.20 -6.93 -1.15
N MET A 37 -27.11 -7.60 -2.28
CA MET A 37 -26.57 -7.05 -3.53
C MET A 37 -27.65 -6.48 -4.47
N LYS A 38 -28.91 -6.52 -4.05
CA LYS A 38 -30.03 -5.96 -4.83
C LYS A 38 -29.83 -4.46 -5.06
N GLY A 39 -29.99 -4.04 -6.33
CA GLY A 39 -29.94 -2.63 -6.73
C GLY A 39 -28.54 -2.02 -6.87
N ILE A 40 -27.49 -2.82 -6.77
CA ILE A 40 -26.09 -2.38 -6.98
C ILE A 40 -25.34 -3.32 -7.93
N GLN A 41 -24.25 -2.83 -8.54
CA GLN A 41 -23.34 -3.72 -9.23
C GLN A 41 -22.47 -4.44 -8.20
N ALA A 42 -22.45 -5.78 -8.25
CA ALA A 42 -21.68 -6.58 -7.32
C ALA A 42 -21.18 -7.88 -7.97
N THR A 43 -20.04 -8.34 -7.51
CA THR A 43 -19.46 -9.63 -7.88
C THR A 43 -18.98 -10.33 -6.61
N VAL A 44 -19.31 -11.62 -6.46
CA VAL A 44 -18.92 -12.45 -5.31
C VAL A 44 -18.39 -13.77 -5.82
N ALA A 45 -17.32 -14.28 -5.24
CA ALA A 45 -16.83 -15.63 -5.47
C ALA A 45 -16.26 -16.21 -4.18
N VAL A 46 -16.48 -17.50 -3.99
CA VAL A 46 -15.99 -18.31 -2.87
C VAL A 46 -15.40 -19.61 -3.40
N ARG A 47 -14.20 -19.94 -2.95
CA ARG A 47 -13.50 -21.20 -3.28
C ARG A 47 -13.06 -21.90 -2.00
N ASP A 48 -13.17 -23.21 -1.99
CA ASP A 48 -12.55 -24.05 -0.96
C ASP A 48 -11.03 -23.90 -1.05
N LEU A 49 -10.37 -23.62 0.08
CA LEU A 49 -8.95 -23.27 0.09
C LEU A 49 -8.03 -24.47 -0.16
N ASP A 50 -8.45 -25.66 0.28
CA ASP A 50 -7.66 -26.88 0.16
C ASP A 50 -7.78 -27.48 -1.25
N THR A 51 -9.02 -27.61 -1.73
CA THR A 51 -9.30 -28.28 -3.01
C THR A 51 -9.30 -27.36 -4.23
N ASN A 52 -9.40 -26.02 -4.02
CA ASN A 52 -9.64 -25.01 -5.06
C ASN A 52 -10.99 -25.19 -5.76
N THR A 53 -11.92 -25.95 -5.18
CA THR A 53 -13.25 -26.13 -5.77
C THR A 53 -14.03 -24.81 -5.69
N PHE A 54 -14.73 -24.48 -6.75
CA PHE A 54 -15.65 -23.35 -6.75
C PHE A 54 -16.88 -23.70 -5.91
N VAL A 55 -17.15 -22.93 -4.85
CA VAL A 55 -18.21 -23.19 -3.87
C VAL A 55 -19.45 -22.35 -4.14
N TYR A 56 -19.26 -21.04 -4.38
CA TYR A 56 -20.36 -20.11 -4.60
C TYR A 56 -19.94 -18.92 -5.48
N GLY A 57 -20.87 -18.41 -6.28
CA GLY A 57 -20.68 -17.21 -7.07
C GLY A 57 -21.96 -16.42 -7.32
N TYR A 58 -21.80 -15.10 -7.35
CA TYR A 58 -22.82 -14.14 -7.77
C TYR A 58 -22.19 -13.17 -8.74
N TYR A 59 -22.59 -13.21 -10.02
CA TYR A 59 -21.91 -12.48 -11.09
C TYR A 59 -20.37 -12.56 -10.98
N GLN A 60 -19.84 -13.72 -10.60
CA GLN A 60 -18.43 -13.94 -10.22
C GLN A 60 -17.43 -13.56 -11.29
N ASN A 61 -17.86 -13.47 -12.55
CA ASN A 61 -17.08 -13.08 -13.71
C ASN A 61 -17.33 -11.62 -14.16
N LEU A 62 -18.12 -10.84 -13.42
CA LEU A 62 -18.28 -9.42 -13.65
C LEU A 62 -17.00 -8.69 -13.21
N SER A 63 -16.38 -7.97 -14.15
CA SER A 63 -15.13 -7.25 -13.92
C SER A 63 -15.41 -5.85 -13.38
N LEU A 64 -14.99 -5.58 -12.13
CA LEU A 64 -15.15 -4.31 -11.44
C LEU A 64 -13.80 -3.75 -10.97
N ALA A 65 -13.77 -2.47 -10.58
CA ALA A 65 -12.61 -1.87 -9.95
C ALA A 65 -12.40 -2.48 -8.55
N PRO A 66 -11.20 -3.06 -8.28
CA PRO A 66 -10.94 -3.77 -7.02
C PRO A 66 -10.65 -2.84 -5.83
N ALA A 67 -10.42 -1.55 -6.06
CA ALA A 67 -9.81 -0.66 -5.09
C ALA A 67 -8.56 -1.33 -4.46
N SER A 68 -8.26 -1.07 -3.19
CA SER A 68 -7.04 -1.57 -2.54
C SER A 68 -6.94 -3.10 -2.38
N THR A 69 -7.94 -3.89 -2.80
CA THR A 69 -7.77 -5.36 -2.83
C THR A 69 -6.78 -5.81 -3.90
N ILE A 70 -6.46 -4.97 -4.92
CA ILE A 70 -5.41 -5.26 -5.90
C ILE A 70 -4.02 -5.41 -5.24
N LYS A 71 -3.79 -4.82 -4.06
CA LYS A 71 -2.56 -4.98 -3.28
C LYS A 71 -2.24 -6.44 -2.94
N LEU A 72 -3.24 -7.32 -2.95
CA LEU A 72 -3.03 -8.77 -2.82
C LEU A 72 -2.22 -9.33 -3.99
N LEU A 73 -2.48 -8.84 -5.21
CA LEU A 73 -1.69 -9.20 -6.39
C LEU A 73 -0.28 -8.58 -6.32
N THR A 74 -0.18 -7.31 -5.93
CA THR A 74 1.10 -6.62 -5.75
C THR A 74 1.97 -7.33 -4.72
N ALA A 75 1.41 -7.71 -3.56
CA ALA A 75 2.11 -8.47 -2.52
C ALA A 75 2.58 -9.84 -3.02
N SER A 76 1.69 -10.58 -3.70
CA SER A 76 2.02 -11.92 -4.22
C SER A 76 3.13 -11.88 -5.26
N ALA A 77 3.06 -10.93 -6.20
CA ALA A 77 4.08 -10.75 -7.23
C ALA A 77 5.42 -10.29 -6.62
N ALA A 78 5.40 -9.36 -5.65
CA ALA A 78 6.61 -8.90 -4.99
C ALA A 78 7.30 -10.04 -4.23
N LEU A 79 6.57 -10.84 -3.44
CA LEU A 79 7.14 -12.00 -2.75
C LEU A 79 7.68 -13.06 -3.72
N ALA A 80 7.01 -13.27 -4.85
CA ALA A 80 7.43 -14.26 -5.84
C ALA A 80 8.70 -13.86 -6.62
N HIS A 81 8.84 -12.58 -6.96
CA HIS A 81 9.96 -12.10 -7.79
C HIS A 81 11.15 -11.59 -6.99
N LEU A 82 10.92 -10.96 -5.83
CA LEU A 82 11.97 -10.31 -5.04
C LEU A 82 12.41 -11.16 -3.84
N GLY A 83 11.52 -12.02 -3.32
CA GLY A 83 11.77 -12.76 -2.07
C GLY A 83 11.50 -11.92 -0.82
N GLU A 84 11.18 -12.59 0.28
CA GLU A 84 10.74 -11.98 1.55
C GLU A 84 11.80 -11.07 2.19
N GLY A 85 13.07 -11.41 2.04
CA GLY A 85 14.20 -10.66 2.61
C GLY A 85 14.72 -9.52 1.73
N TYR A 86 14.08 -9.22 0.58
CA TYR A 86 14.52 -8.12 -0.29
C TYR A 86 14.46 -6.78 0.43
N GLN A 87 15.51 -5.96 0.25
CA GLN A 87 15.61 -4.63 0.84
C GLN A 87 15.96 -3.60 -0.23
N LEU A 88 15.29 -2.45 -0.18
CA LEU A 88 15.61 -1.28 -0.99
C LEU A 88 16.79 -0.55 -0.34
N THR A 89 17.67 0.06 -1.15
CA THR A 89 18.83 0.78 -0.64
C THR A 89 18.72 2.28 -0.84
N THR A 90 19.40 3.01 0.04
CA THR A 90 19.72 4.43 -0.16
C THR A 90 21.22 4.60 0.07
N ASP A 91 21.90 5.17 -0.91
CA ASP A 91 23.35 5.26 -0.99
C ASP A 91 23.83 6.71 -0.82
N LEU A 92 24.93 6.88 -0.09
CA LEU A 92 25.62 8.17 0.08
C LEU A 92 26.95 8.15 -0.65
N TYR A 93 27.14 9.09 -1.57
CA TYR A 93 28.37 9.26 -2.34
C TYR A 93 28.96 10.64 -2.10
N ILE A 94 30.29 10.73 -2.27
CA ILE A 94 31.03 11.99 -2.34
C ILE A 94 31.79 12.08 -3.66
N ASP A 95 31.97 13.33 -4.13
CA ASP A 95 32.75 13.68 -5.32
C ASP A 95 33.64 14.86 -4.97
N GLY A 96 34.94 14.74 -5.23
CA GLY A 96 35.90 15.78 -4.95
C GLY A 96 37.04 15.33 -4.01
N THR A 97 37.73 16.29 -3.40
CA THR A 97 38.92 16.07 -2.57
C THR A 97 38.67 16.50 -1.12
N ILE A 98 39.19 15.71 -0.19
CA ILE A 98 39.13 16.03 1.25
C ILE A 98 40.44 16.75 1.60
N ASN A 99 40.32 17.99 2.15
CA ASN A 99 41.43 18.77 2.64
C ASN A 99 41.17 19.17 4.10
N GLY A 100 41.95 18.61 5.01
CA GLY A 100 41.65 18.69 6.45
C GLY A 100 40.27 18.06 6.76
N ASN A 101 39.35 18.86 7.29
CA ASN A 101 37.99 18.46 7.59
C ASN A 101 36.96 18.89 6.51
N THR A 102 37.42 19.40 5.39
CA THR A 102 36.60 19.99 4.33
C THR A 102 36.59 19.09 3.10
N LEU A 103 35.39 18.69 2.66
CA LEU A 103 35.17 18.15 1.32
C LEU A 103 35.07 19.33 0.33
N ASN A 104 36.05 19.49 -0.55
CA ASN A 104 35.96 20.36 -1.72
C ASN A 104 35.33 19.60 -2.87
N GLY A 105 34.02 19.58 -2.88
CA GLY A 105 33.22 18.76 -3.80
C GLY A 105 31.80 18.57 -3.31
N ASN A 106 31.07 17.69 -3.93
CA ASN A 106 29.64 17.53 -3.72
C ASN A 106 29.31 16.21 -3.00
N VAL A 107 28.12 16.18 -2.44
CA VAL A 107 27.54 14.99 -1.83
C VAL A 107 26.31 14.58 -2.63
N TYR A 108 26.14 13.29 -2.88
CA TYR A 108 25.01 12.72 -3.61
C TYR A 108 24.33 11.67 -2.76
N VAL A 109 22.99 11.68 -2.79
CA VAL A 109 22.16 10.64 -2.17
C VAL A 109 21.32 10.01 -3.25
N ARG A 110 21.53 8.73 -3.51
CA ARG A 110 20.77 7.95 -4.48
C ARG A 110 19.81 7.01 -3.77
N GLY A 111 18.51 7.10 -4.07
CA GLY A 111 17.49 6.22 -3.52
C GLY A 111 17.01 5.18 -4.52
N GLU A 112 16.54 4.04 -3.99
CA GLU A 112 15.83 2.98 -4.72
C GLU A 112 14.33 2.94 -4.38
N GLY A 113 13.83 3.94 -3.64
CA GLY A 113 12.43 4.04 -3.24
C GLY A 113 12.14 3.53 -1.83
N ASP A 114 13.13 3.49 -0.94
CA ASP A 114 12.96 3.03 0.45
C ASP A 114 11.87 3.84 1.19
N PRO A 115 10.69 3.25 1.48
CA PRO A 115 9.64 3.94 2.23
C PRO A 115 9.91 3.98 3.74
N SER A 116 10.92 3.27 4.24
CA SER A 116 11.32 3.25 5.65
C SER A 116 12.45 4.21 5.97
N PHE A 117 12.99 4.95 4.97
CA PHE A 117 14.06 5.92 5.14
C PHE A 117 13.63 7.10 6.02
N GLN A 118 14.33 7.31 7.14
CA GLN A 118 13.93 8.23 8.21
C GLN A 118 15.14 8.94 8.85
N ALA A 119 14.89 9.76 9.87
CA ALA A 119 15.89 10.55 10.56
C ALA A 119 17.08 9.74 11.11
N ASN A 120 16.88 8.49 11.55
CA ASN A 120 17.98 7.64 12.01
C ASN A 120 18.98 7.32 10.88
N ASP A 121 18.48 7.14 9.65
CA ASP A 121 19.31 6.90 8.48
C ASP A 121 20.09 8.17 8.11
N PHE A 122 19.49 9.33 8.30
CA PHE A 122 20.17 10.61 8.10
C PHE A 122 21.35 10.78 9.07
N VAL A 123 21.17 10.37 10.34
CA VAL A 123 22.23 10.34 11.34
C VAL A 123 23.34 9.33 10.95
N ALA A 124 22.96 8.16 10.44
CA ALA A 124 23.93 7.17 9.96
C ALA A 124 24.81 7.74 8.84
N PHE A 125 24.24 8.49 7.89
CA PHE A 125 24.99 9.17 6.84
C PHE A 125 25.88 10.29 7.38
N ALA A 126 25.41 11.08 8.36
CA ALA A 126 26.25 12.07 9.04
C ALA A 126 27.47 11.42 9.70
N ASN A 127 27.27 10.28 10.35
CA ASN A 127 28.37 9.52 10.98
C ASN A 127 29.37 8.99 9.94
N ALA A 128 28.91 8.55 8.78
CA ALA A 128 29.77 8.12 7.69
C ALA A 128 30.64 9.26 7.14
N LEU A 129 30.07 10.46 6.97
CA LEU A 129 30.84 11.66 6.61
C LEU A 129 31.91 11.99 7.66
N LYS A 130 31.54 11.98 8.94
CA LYS A 130 32.50 12.21 10.06
C LYS A 130 33.58 11.16 10.13
N ALA A 131 33.27 9.89 9.87
CA ALA A 131 34.25 8.81 9.81
C ALA A 131 35.29 8.99 8.69
N LYS A 132 34.93 9.69 7.61
CA LYS A 132 35.85 10.16 6.55
C LYS A 132 36.59 11.46 6.93
N GLY A 133 36.38 11.99 8.15
CA GLY A 133 36.97 13.27 8.60
C GLY A 133 36.22 14.50 8.11
N ILE A 134 35.07 14.35 7.42
CA ILE A 134 34.35 15.47 6.81
C ILE A 134 33.39 16.07 7.83
N THR A 135 33.60 17.35 8.17
CA THR A 135 32.69 18.17 8.97
C THR A 135 32.28 19.46 8.28
N HIS A 136 32.90 19.77 7.12
CA HIS A 136 32.51 20.88 6.26
C HIS A 136 32.41 20.43 4.80
N ILE A 137 31.34 20.82 4.12
CA ILE A 137 31.09 20.51 2.71
C ILE A 137 31.13 21.83 1.92
N ASN A 138 32.15 21.96 1.07
CA ASN A 138 32.33 23.09 0.14
C ASN A 138 31.79 22.68 -1.24
N GLY A 139 30.46 22.50 -1.33
CA GLY A 139 29.75 22.06 -2.52
C GLY A 139 28.26 21.91 -2.26
N HIS A 140 27.60 21.18 -3.12
CA HIS A 140 26.14 20.99 -3.12
C HIS A 140 25.72 19.61 -2.58
N LEU A 141 24.46 19.51 -2.19
CA LEU A 141 23.82 18.22 -1.83
C LEU A 141 22.83 17.85 -2.95
N TYR A 142 23.12 16.76 -3.65
CA TYR A 142 22.34 16.28 -4.77
C TYR A 142 21.50 15.06 -4.41
N GLY A 143 20.26 15.02 -4.93
CA GLY A 143 19.39 13.84 -4.90
C GLY A 143 19.35 13.16 -6.26
N ASP A 144 19.70 11.89 -6.29
CA ASP A 144 19.56 11.03 -7.45
C ASP A 144 18.31 10.13 -7.30
N GLU A 145 17.28 10.41 -8.08
CA GLU A 145 16.05 9.63 -8.15
C GLU A 145 15.93 8.82 -9.45
N SER A 146 17.05 8.67 -10.18
CA SER A 146 17.05 8.03 -11.51
C SER A 146 16.78 6.53 -11.50
N TRP A 147 16.62 5.90 -10.32
CA TRP A 147 16.18 4.52 -10.19
C TRP A 147 14.76 4.32 -10.70
N PHE A 148 13.89 5.31 -10.48
CA PHE A 148 12.54 5.35 -11.04
C PHE A 148 12.46 6.29 -12.24
N SER A 149 11.49 6.02 -13.12
CA SER A 149 11.24 6.78 -14.33
C SER A 149 9.74 7.03 -14.53
N GLY A 150 9.42 7.96 -15.42
CA GLY A 150 8.04 8.33 -15.74
C GLY A 150 7.37 9.27 -14.71
N PRO A 151 6.06 9.49 -14.82
CA PRO A 151 5.31 10.37 -13.92
C PRO A 151 5.39 9.91 -12.46
N ARG A 152 5.57 10.85 -11.53
CA ARG A 152 5.65 10.55 -10.08
C ARG A 152 4.31 10.12 -9.47
N LEU A 153 3.19 10.53 -10.05
CA LEU A 153 1.85 10.11 -9.61
C LEU A 153 1.45 8.80 -10.30
N ALA A 154 0.85 7.89 -9.56
CA ALA A 154 0.25 6.70 -10.13
C ALA A 154 -0.97 7.06 -11.00
N PRO A 155 -1.27 6.28 -12.06
CA PRO A 155 -2.45 6.51 -12.87
C PRO A 155 -3.73 6.47 -12.04
N GLY A 156 -4.59 7.49 -12.20
CA GLY A 156 -5.85 7.60 -11.46
C GLY A 156 -5.78 8.50 -10.23
N ILE A 157 -4.60 8.94 -9.81
CA ILE A 157 -4.47 10.00 -8.81
C ILE A 157 -4.93 11.32 -9.43
N ASN A 158 -5.99 11.90 -8.89
CA ASN A 158 -6.49 13.21 -9.31
C ASN A 158 -5.93 14.33 -8.42
N ARG A 159 -6.24 15.58 -8.79
CA ARG A 159 -5.79 16.77 -8.06
C ARG A 159 -6.11 16.77 -6.56
N ASN A 160 -7.29 16.25 -6.19
CA ASN A 160 -7.68 16.21 -4.77
C ASN A 160 -6.94 15.09 -4.04
N ASP A 161 -6.81 13.91 -4.68
CA ASP A 161 -6.10 12.77 -4.09
C ASP A 161 -4.63 13.09 -3.82
N GLU A 162 -3.94 13.84 -4.70
CA GLU A 162 -2.55 14.26 -4.51
C GLU A 162 -2.33 15.09 -3.22
N LEU A 163 -3.36 15.74 -2.71
CA LEU A 163 -3.26 16.53 -1.47
C LEU A 163 -3.36 15.67 -0.20
N HIS A 164 -3.72 14.40 -0.33
CA HIS A 164 -3.85 13.45 0.77
C HIS A 164 -2.70 12.44 0.76
N TYR A 165 -2.29 11.98 1.94
CA TYR A 165 -1.16 11.04 2.11
C TYR A 165 -1.25 9.80 1.21
N TYR A 166 -2.47 9.32 0.94
CA TYR A 166 -2.70 8.15 0.09
C TYR A 166 -2.50 8.41 -1.42
N GLY A 167 -2.34 9.66 -1.83
CA GLY A 167 -2.07 10.09 -3.21
C GLY A 167 -0.69 10.74 -3.36
N ALA A 168 0.23 10.51 -2.43
CA ALA A 168 1.57 11.07 -2.46
C ALA A 168 2.35 10.67 -3.72
N GLN A 169 3.28 11.53 -4.14
CA GLN A 169 4.18 11.26 -5.26
C GLN A 169 5.13 10.10 -4.93
N ILE A 170 5.45 9.28 -5.92
CA ILE A 170 6.40 8.17 -5.83
C ILE A 170 7.72 8.62 -6.45
N THR A 171 8.75 8.72 -5.62
CA THR A 171 10.13 9.07 -6.03
C THR A 171 11.11 8.03 -5.51
N ALA A 172 12.23 7.85 -6.21
CA ALA A 172 13.24 6.89 -5.80
C ALA A 172 14.00 7.34 -4.54
N LEU A 173 14.21 8.65 -4.37
CA LEU A 173 14.68 9.22 -3.11
C LEU A 173 13.50 9.86 -2.39
N THR A 174 13.12 9.27 -1.28
CA THR A 174 11.96 9.65 -0.47
C THR A 174 12.24 9.44 1.01
N MET A 175 11.35 9.93 1.87
CA MET A 175 11.38 9.71 3.31
C MET A 175 9.97 9.49 3.85
N SER A 176 9.87 8.88 5.02
CA SER A 176 8.63 8.77 5.79
C SER A 176 8.75 9.45 7.15
N PRO A 177 7.66 10.03 7.67
CA PRO A 177 7.68 10.74 8.95
C PRO A 177 7.65 9.81 10.17
N ASN A 178 7.27 8.54 9.99
CA ASN A 178 7.11 7.54 11.04
C ASN A 178 7.06 6.11 10.47
N ASN A 179 6.94 5.12 11.35
CA ASN A 179 6.92 3.69 11.01
C ASN A 179 5.59 3.21 10.36
N ASP A 180 4.70 4.10 9.93
CA ASP A 180 3.60 3.76 9.03
C ASP A 180 4.06 3.68 7.57
N TYR A 181 5.27 4.21 7.30
CA TYR A 181 5.92 4.22 6.00
C TYR A 181 5.09 4.88 4.89
N ASP A 182 4.35 5.96 5.26
CA ASP A 182 3.68 6.83 4.29
C ASP A 182 4.72 7.74 3.61
N ALA A 183 5.45 7.16 2.65
CA ALA A 183 6.53 7.84 1.93
C ALA A 183 6.04 9.11 1.22
N SER A 184 6.95 10.06 1.04
CA SER A 184 6.68 11.38 0.43
C SER A 184 5.68 12.23 1.22
N THR A 185 5.63 12.05 2.54
CA THR A 185 4.79 12.84 3.45
C THR A 185 5.58 13.41 4.63
N MET A 186 4.99 14.39 5.29
CA MET A 186 5.39 14.89 6.60
C MET A 186 4.18 14.91 7.55
N ILE A 187 4.42 14.80 8.85
CA ILE A 187 3.37 15.01 9.85
C ILE A 187 3.43 16.46 10.33
N VAL A 188 2.30 17.14 10.28
CA VAL A 188 2.07 18.42 10.94
C VAL A 188 1.14 18.19 12.12
N SER A 189 1.63 18.45 13.34
CA SER A 189 0.84 18.34 14.57
C SER A 189 0.55 19.74 15.09
N ALA A 190 -0.70 20.00 15.44
CA ALA A 190 -1.12 21.26 16.04
C ALA A 190 -1.75 20.99 17.42
N ALA A 191 -1.25 21.65 18.45
CA ALA A 191 -1.77 21.57 19.82
C ALA A 191 -2.35 22.92 20.25
N GLY A 192 -3.57 22.89 20.81
CA GLY A 192 -4.20 24.08 21.36
C GLY A 192 -3.39 24.65 22.53
N SER A 193 -2.98 25.92 22.40
CA SER A 193 -2.17 26.66 23.37
C SER A 193 -3.06 27.51 24.32
N ARG A 194 -2.73 28.77 24.54
CA ARG A 194 -3.56 29.73 25.26
C ARG A 194 -4.71 30.25 24.39
N VAL A 195 -5.91 30.40 24.94
CA VAL A 195 -7.08 30.95 24.23
C VAL A 195 -6.74 32.30 23.58
N GLY A 196 -7.12 32.45 22.32
CA GLY A 196 -6.84 33.62 21.47
C GLY A 196 -5.50 33.53 20.72
N ASN A 197 -4.56 32.71 21.17
CA ASN A 197 -3.25 32.54 20.50
C ASN A 197 -3.31 31.51 19.36
N LYS A 198 -2.29 31.52 18.51
CA LYS A 198 -2.07 30.45 17.54
C LYS A 198 -1.75 29.13 18.25
N PRO A 199 -2.21 27.97 17.74
CA PRO A 199 -1.76 26.68 18.25
C PRO A 199 -0.26 26.49 18.05
N THR A 200 0.35 25.71 18.94
CA THR A 200 1.74 25.25 18.79
C THR A 200 1.78 24.20 17.69
N LEU A 201 2.73 24.36 16.76
CA LEU A 201 2.97 23.39 15.69
C LEU A 201 4.25 22.62 15.96
N THR A 202 4.22 21.31 15.68
CA THR A 202 5.41 20.44 15.61
C THR A 202 5.37 19.62 14.32
N PHE A 203 6.54 19.22 13.84
CA PHE A 203 6.71 18.59 12.55
C PHE A 203 7.53 17.30 12.67
N ALA A 204 7.25 16.36 11.81
CA ALA A 204 8.12 15.20 11.59
C ALA A 204 8.25 14.95 10.08
N PRO A 205 9.47 15.07 9.50
CA PRO A 205 10.69 15.61 10.12
C PRO A 205 10.58 17.10 10.44
N ASN A 206 11.51 17.62 11.27
CA ASN A 206 11.52 19.03 11.70
C ASN A 206 11.68 20.02 10.55
N ALA A 207 12.41 19.65 9.50
CA ALA A 207 12.58 20.43 8.27
C ALA A 207 12.15 19.58 7.06
N SER A 208 11.58 20.22 6.06
CA SER A 208 11.11 19.56 4.82
C SER A 208 11.06 20.51 3.62
N GLY A 209 11.53 21.76 3.76
CA GLY A 209 11.40 22.78 2.73
C GLY A 209 9.96 23.24 2.47
N MET A 210 8.99 22.81 3.28
CA MET A 210 7.59 23.25 3.18
C MET A 210 7.37 24.58 3.89
N ASN A 211 6.59 25.46 3.26
CA ASN A 211 6.21 26.76 3.80
C ASN A 211 4.92 26.64 4.62
N ILE A 212 5.03 26.62 5.95
CA ILE A 212 3.89 26.43 6.85
C ILE A 212 3.32 27.76 7.28
N VAL A 213 2.07 28.04 6.93
CA VAL A 213 1.34 29.29 7.27
C VAL A 213 0.30 28.98 8.33
N ASN A 214 0.58 29.37 9.58
CA ASN A 214 -0.33 29.18 10.71
C ASN A 214 -1.30 30.38 10.87
N GLN A 215 -2.55 30.19 10.49
CA GLN A 215 -3.67 31.12 10.62
C GLN A 215 -4.72 30.64 11.63
N ALA A 216 -4.49 29.49 12.28
CA ALA A 216 -5.43 28.90 13.23
C ALA A 216 -5.44 29.65 14.57
N ARG A 217 -6.51 29.45 15.34
CA ARG A 217 -6.66 30.03 16.69
C ARG A 217 -6.98 28.95 17.71
N THR A 218 -6.43 29.10 18.89
CA THR A 218 -6.82 28.32 20.06
C THR A 218 -8.10 28.91 20.67
N VAL A 219 -9.11 28.08 20.91
CA VAL A 219 -10.39 28.46 21.53
C VAL A 219 -10.56 27.78 22.88
N ALA A 220 -11.51 28.23 23.67
CA ALA A 220 -11.80 27.65 24.98
C ALA A 220 -12.17 26.16 24.87
N ARG A 221 -11.89 25.40 25.93
CA ARG A 221 -12.28 23.99 26.06
C ARG A 221 -13.80 23.84 25.83
N GLY A 222 -14.20 22.79 25.10
CA GLY A 222 -15.60 22.53 24.76
C GLY A 222 -16.11 23.24 23.50
N LYS A 223 -15.36 24.20 22.94
CA LYS A 223 -15.70 24.78 21.64
C LYS A 223 -15.38 23.81 20.50
N ALA A 224 -16.04 23.98 19.34
CA ALA A 224 -15.86 23.12 18.17
C ALA A 224 -14.41 23.15 17.66
N ASN A 225 -13.87 21.96 17.38
CA ASN A 225 -12.59 21.81 16.69
C ASN A 225 -12.84 21.85 15.17
N THR A 226 -12.53 22.99 14.55
CA THR A 226 -12.65 23.20 13.10
C THR A 226 -11.29 23.30 12.42
N LEU A 227 -10.22 22.85 13.11
CA LEU A 227 -8.85 22.94 12.59
C LEU A 227 -8.72 22.17 11.27
N SER A 228 -8.12 22.82 10.29
CA SER A 228 -7.76 22.26 8.99
C SER A 228 -6.27 22.46 8.74
N ILE A 229 -5.60 21.41 8.29
CA ILE A 229 -4.19 21.43 7.89
C ILE A 229 -4.15 20.90 6.45
N ARG A 230 -3.77 21.73 5.46
CA ARG A 230 -3.84 21.35 4.04
C ARG A 230 -2.72 21.98 3.23
N ARG A 231 -2.11 21.20 2.34
CA ARG A 231 -1.22 21.73 1.31
C ARG A 231 -2.03 22.43 0.22
N VAL A 232 -1.53 23.54 -0.25
CA VAL A 232 -2.06 24.21 -1.45
C VAL A 232 -1.55 23.46 -2.68
N TYR A 233 -2.47 23.10 -3.56
CA TYR A 233 -2.17 22.33 -4.77
C TYR A 233 -1.06 23.00 -5.60
N ASN A 234 -0.16 22.18 -6.13
CA ASN A 234 0.99 22.59 -6.95
C ASN A 234 1.94 23.62 -6.27
N THR A 235 2.03 23.58 -4.95
CA THR A 235 2.96 24.42 -4.17
C THR A 235 3.52 23.65 -2.97
N ASN A 236 4.59 24.17 -2.38
CA ASN A 236 5.14 23.73 -1.09
C ASN A 236 4.46 24.38 0.12
N ARG A 237 3.35 25.11 -0.08
CA ARG A 237 2.66 25.87 0.98
C ARG A 237 1.63 25.00 1.70
N VAL A 238 1.71 24.97 3.04
CA VAL A 238 0.72 24.33 3.92
C VAL A 238 0.01 25.39 4.74
N ILE A 239 -1.32 25.38 4.73
CA ILE A 239 -2.14 26.28 5.52
C ILE A 239 -2.75 25.52 6.70
N VAL A 240 -2.49 26.03 7.90
CA VAL A 240 -3.13 25.60 9.14
C VAL A 240 -4.16 26.68 9.53
N SER A 241 -5.46 26.35 9.50
CA SER A 241 -6.55 27.32 9.70
C SER A 241 -7.67 26.76 10.55
N GLY A 242 -8.60 27.62 10.99
CA GLY A 242 -9.73 27.23 11.85
C GLY A 242 -9.39 27.26 13.33
N ASN A 243 -10.19 26.59 14.15
CA ASN A 243 -10.12 26.64 15.60
C ASN A 243 -9.73 25.29 16.19
N ILE A 244 -8.88 25.30 17.22
CA ILE A 244 -8.56 24.12 18.03
C ILE A 244 -8.77 24.41 19.52
N PRO A 245 -9.52 23.59 20.27
CA PRO A 245 -9.71 23.80 21.72
C PRO A 245 -8.41 23.62 22.51
N VAL A 246 -8.27 24.35 23.62
CA VAL A 246 -7.20 24.12 24.62
C VAL A 246 -7.20 22.67 25.06
N GLY A 247 -5.99 22.05 25.08
CA GLY A 247 -5.78 20.65 25.44
C GLY A 247 -6.13 19.64 24.36
N SER A 248 -6.57 20.09 23.17
CA SER A 248 -6.77 19.23 22.01
C SER A 248 -5.52 19.23 21.15
N THR A 249 -5.29 18.09 20.47
CA THR A 249 -4.23 17.94 19.44
C THR A 249 -4.84 17.37 18.16
N ARG A 250 -4.36 17.84 17.02
CA ARG A 250 -4.66 17.28 15.71
C ARG A 250 -3.36 17.01 14.95
N ARG A 251 -3.30 15.86 14.32
CA ARG A 251 -2.20 15.47 13.42
C ARG A 251 -2.75 15.28 12.03
N GLU A 252 -1.96 15.69 11.03
CA GLU A 252 -2.27 15.47 9.63
C GLU A 252 -1.01 15.05 8.88
N TRP A 253 -1.12 14.03 8.02
CA TRP A 253 -0.08 13.63 7.10
C TRP A 253 -0.23 14.45 5.82
N VAL A 254 0.73 15.30 5.56
CA VAL A 254 0.71 16.23 4.44
C VAL A 254 1.69 15.75 3.38
N THR A 255 1.25 15.66 2.12
CA THR A 255 2.11 15.26 1.00
C THR A 255 3.16 16.34 0.72
N LEU A 256 4.37 15.91 0.40
CA LEU A 256 5.47 16.77 0.00
C LEU A 256 5.30 17.22 -1.46
N TYR A 257 5.58 18.50 -1.74
CA TYR A 257 5.52 19.04 -3.11
C TYR A 257 6.64 18.51 -3.99
N SER A 258 7.83 18.37 -3.42
CA SER A 258 9.02 17.83 -4.08
C SER A 258 9.70 16.85 -3.11
N PRO A 259 9.28 15.57 -3.07
CA PRO A 259 9.74 14.64 -2.04
C PRO A 259 11.24 14.51 -1.94
N THR A 260 11.95 14.37 -3.07
CA THR A 260 13.41 14.27 -3.12
C THR A 260 14.08 15.50 -2.50
N LEU A 261 13.69 16.73 -2.90
CA LEU A 261 14.27 17.94 -2.32
C LEU A 261 13.92 18.08 -0.84
N SER A 262 12.69 17.71 -0.46
CA SER A 262 12.28 17.72 0.95
C SER A 262 13.10 16.75 1.80
N THR A 263 13.45 15.59 1.25
CA THR A 263 14.32 14.61 1.90
C THR A 263 15.73 15.21 2.12
N LEU A 264 16.30 15.87 1.10
CA LEU A 264 17.61 16.51 1.22
C LEU A 264 17.62 17.65 2.24
N VAL A 265 16.55 18.45 2.30
CA VAL A 265 16.41 19.53 3.30
C VAL A 265 16.35 18.94 4.70
N ALA A 266 15.57 17.88 4.91
CA ALA A 266 15.48 17.19 6.20
C ALA A 266 16.82 16.58 6.62
N MET A 267 17.52 15.93 5.69
CA MET A 267 18.86 15.38 5.92
C MET A 267 19.86 16.47 6.29
N GLN A 268 19.91 17.56 5.54
CA GLN A 268 20.84 18.66 5.82
C GLN A 268 20.60 19.24 7.22
N GLN A 269 19.35 19.41 7.64
CA GLN A 269 19.03 19.87 8.99
C GLN A 269 19.59 18.91 10.05
N VAL A 270 19.36 17.62 9.90
CA VAL A 270 19.91 16.59 10.81
C VAL A 270 21.43 16.60 10.79
N TRP A 271 22.07 16.74 9.65
CA TRP A 271 23.53 16.79 9.53
C TRP A 271 24.10 18.03 10.21
N GLN A 272 23.43 19.19 10.11
CA GLN A 272 23.82 20.40 10.84
C GLN A 272 23.72 20.21 12.36
N GLU A 273 22.67 19.56 12.83
CA GLU A 273 22.51 19.18 14.24
C GLU A 273 23.61 18.19 14.70
N GLN A 274 24.15 17.38 13.79
CA GLN A 274 25.29 16.49 14.00
C GLN A 274 26.66 17.18 13.80
N GLY A 275 26.72 18.50 13.58
CA GLY A 275 27.94 19.26 13.45
C GLY A 275 28.57 19.29 12.04
N ILE A 276 27.84 18.86 11.00
CA ILE A 276 28.26 18.98 9.62
C ILE A 276 27.74 20.31 9.06
N THR A 277 28.64 21.14 8.53
CA THR A 277 28.33 22.46 7.97
C THR A 277 28.47 22.47 6.45
N PHE A 278 27.81 23.40 5.81
CA PHE A 278 27.88 23.63 4.36
C PHE A 278 28.40 25.03 4.03
N ALA A 279 29.09 25.16 2.92
CA ALA A 279 29.51 26.45 2.41
C ALA A 279 28.30 27.36 2.14
N ARG A 280 28.53 28.68 2.24
CA ARG A 280 27.50 29.67 1.89
C ARG A 280 27.10 29.51 0.43
N GLY A 281 25.78 29.33 0.16
CA GLY A 281 25.27 29.15 -1.19
C GLY A 281 25.17 27.69 -1.63
N ALA A 282 25.50 26.72 -0.76
CA ALA A 282 25.21 25.32 -1.00
C ALA A 282 23.70 25.10 -1.26
N GLN A 283 23.39 24.30 -2.27
CA GLN A 283 22.03 24.07 -2.71
C GLN A 283 21.66 22.57 -2.57
N GLN A 284 20.39 22.31 -2.34
CA GLN A 284 19.76 20.99 -2.51
C GLN A 284 19.11 20.97 -3.88
N THR A 285 19.55 20.04 -4.75
CA THR A 285 19.03 19.95 -6.11
C THR A 285 19.17 18.52 -6.67
N TYR A 286 18.80 18.33 -7.93
CA TYR A 286 18.82 17.02 -8.59
C TYR A 286 20.10 16.84 -9.40
N ALA A 287 20.76 15.71 -9.25
CA ALA A 287 21.76 15.23 -10.20
C ALA A 287 21.92 13.72 -10.08
N LYS A 288 22.30 13.07 -11.18
CA LYS A 288 22.74 11.66 -11.14
C LYS A 288 24.12 11.57 -10.50
N VAL A 289 24.34 10.51 -9.73
CA VAL A 289 25.65 10.20 -9.17
C VAL A 289 26.66 10.05 -10.31
N PRO A 290 27.79 10.81 -10.31
CA PRO A 290 28.86 10.64 -11.28
C PRO A 290 29.49 9.26 -11.16
N LYS A 291 29.98 8.70 -12.27
CA LYS A 291 30.61 7.36 -12.27
C LYS A 291 31.85 7.26 -11.38
N HIS A 292 32.54 8.37 -11.16
CA HIS A 292 33.76 8.45 -10.35
C HIS A 292 33.51 8.80 -8.87
N ALA A 293 32.26 9.10 -8.50
CA ALA A 293 31.92 9.39 -7.11
C ALA A 293 32.13 8.17 -6.22
N GLU A 294 32.70 8.40 -5.04
CA GLU A 294 32.98 7.36 -4.04
C GLU A 294 31.72 7.05 -3.22
N LEU A 295 31.31 5.79 -3.18
CA LEU A 295 30.29 5.31 -2.24
C LEU A 295 30.90 5.24 -0.84
N ILE A 296 30.34 6.01 0.11
CA ILE A 296 30.86 6.04 1.48
C ILE A 296 29.91 5.41 2.51
N SER A 297 28.64 5.28 2.20
CA SER A 297 27.65 4.63 3.07
C SER A 297 26.44 4.16 2.29
N GLN A 298 25.78 3.14 2.82
CA GLN A 298 24.52 2.61 2.33
C GLN A 298 23.61 2.29 3.51
N THR A 299 22.34 2.68 3.47
CA THR A 299 21.28 2.19 4.34
C THR A 299 20.37 1.24 3.58
N LYS A 300 19.65 0.41 4.32
CA LYS A 300 18.70 -0.56 3.77
C LYS A 300 17.35 -0.37 4.40
N SER A 301 16.30 -0.54 3.61
CA SER A 301 14.94 -0.57 4.13
C SER A 301 14.72 -1.72 5.12
N VAL A 302 13.62 -1.68 5.85
CA VAL A 302 13.09 -2.91 6.45
C VAL A 302 12.85 -3.96 5.36
N PRO A 303 12.88 -5.28 5.69
CA PRO A 303 12.68 -6.34 4.70
C PRO A 303 11.31 -6.25 4.02
N LEU A 304 11.20 -6.85 2.82
CA LEU A 304 9.97 -6.83 2.01
C LEU A 304 8.74 -7.37 2.74
N ASP A 305 8.89 -8.41 3.56
CA ASP A 305 7.79 -8.98 4.31
C ASP A 305 7.21 -7.98 5.32
N GLU A 306 8.04 -7.15 5.99
CA GLU A 306 7.58 -6.06 6.85
C GLU A 306 6.90 -4.95 6.03
N LEU A 307 7.43 -4.59 4.87
CA LEU A 307 6.78 -3.64 3.97
C LEU A 307 5.40 -4.14 3.52
N ILE A 308 5.28 -5.42 3.16
CA ILE A 308 4.00 -6.05 2.78
C ILE A 308 3.05 -6.10 3.97
N PHE A 309 3.54 -6.39 5.17
CA PHE A 309 2.76 -6.36 6.39
C PHE A 309 2.13 -4.98 6.59
N MET A 310 2.92 -3.91 6.56
CA MET A 310 2.43 -2.54 6.70
C MET A 310 1.50 -2.14 5.55
N MET A 311 1.85 -2.50 4.31
CA MET A 311 1.03 -2.25 3.13
C MET A 311 -0.38 -2.83 3.25
N ASN A 312 -0.51 -4.07 3.70
CA ASN A 312 -1.81 -4.74 3.80
C ASN A 312 -2.58 -4.32 5.05
N LYS A 313 -1.93 -4.23 6.23
CA LYS A 313 -2.56 -3.82 7.50
C LYS A 313 -3.14 -2.42 7.45
N LEU A 314 -2.37 -1.46 6.95
CA LEU A 314 -2.74 -0.05 6.90
C LEU A 314 -3.31 0.37 5.54
N SER A 315 -3.27 -0.52 4.56
CA SER A 315 -3.63 -0.21 3.17
C SER A 315 -2.75 0.86 2.54
N ASN A 316 -1.44 0.91 2.91
CA ASN A 316 -0.50 1.92 2.47
C ASN A 316 -0.32 1.89 0.94
N ASN A 317 -0.60 3.02 0.27
CA ASN A 317 -0.52 3.14 -1.18
C ASN A 317 0.92 3.39 -1.66
N SER A 318 1.70 4.17 -0.90
CA SER A 318 3.08 4.50 -1.26
C SER A 318 3.92 3.23 -1.40
N ILE A 319 3.83 2.31 -0.42
CA ILE A 319 4.52 1.01 -0.49
C ILE A 319 4.08 0.23 -1.73
N ALA A 320 2.78 0.15 -2.01
CA ALA A 320 2.26 -0.61 -3.16
C ALA A 320 2.81 -0.10 -4.49
N ASP A 321 2.80 1.22 -4.71
CA ASP A 321 3.24 1.81 -5.98
C ASP A 321 4.79 1.90 -6.09
N ILE A 322 5.51 1.98 -4.96
CA ILE A 322 6.96 1.76 -4.90
C ILE A 322 7.29 0.32 -5.35
N LEU A 323 6.62 -0.68 -4.79
CA LEU A 323 6.86 -2.09 -5.15
C LEU A 323 6.56 -2.37 -6.63
N VAL A 324 5.54 -1.74 -7.22
CA VAL A 324 5.30 -1.83 -8.66
C VAL A 324 6.50 -1.32 -9.45
N ARG A 325 7.02 -0.13 -9.13
CA ARG A 325 8.19 0.42 -9.84
C ARG A 325 9.44 -0.40 -9.59
N THR A 326 9.63 -0.92 -8.38
CA THR A 326 10.73 -1.82 -8.04
C THR A 326 10.66 -3.11 -8.85
N LEU A 327 9.49 -3.73 -8.98
CA LEU A 327 9.28 -4.90 -9.85
C LEU A 327 9.63 -4.58 -11.31
N GLY A 328 9.19 -3.43 -11.82
CA GLY A 328 9.57 -2.97 -13.15
C GLY A 328 11.09 -2.83 -13.29
N LYS A 329 11.75 -2.24 -12.30
CA LYS A 329 13.20 -2.04 -12.32
C LYS A 329 13.98 -3.34 -12.26
N VAL A 330 13.63 -4.22 -11.33
CA VAL A 330 14.38 -5.47 -11.09
C VAL A 330 14.13 -6.49 -12.20
N VAL A 331 12.89 -6.64 -12.68
CA VAL A 331 12.51 -7.67 -13.64
C VAL A 331 12.68 -7.21 -15.09
N LYS A 332 12.45 -5.92 -15.39
CA LYS A 332 12.46 -5.36 -16.76
C LYS A 332 13.57 -4.35 -16.99
N GLY A 333 14.38 -3.99 -15.99
CA GLY A 333 15.40 -2.94 -16.09
C GLY A 333 14.87 -1.51 -16.04
N GLU A 334 13.54 -1.30 -16.00
CA GLU A 334 12.88 0.01 -16.04
C GLU A 334 11.99 0.25 -14.82
N GLY A 335 12.34 1.23 -13.98
CA GLY A 335 11.62 1.58 -12.75
C GLY A 335 10.39 2.44 -13.00
N SER A 336 9.54 2.09 -13.98
CA SER A 336 8.31 2.82 -14.31
C SER A 336 7.06 2.07 -13.82
N ASN A 337 5.96 2.81 -13.67
CA ASN A 337 4.66 2.20 -13.38
C ASN A 337 4.24 1.23 -14.49
N THR A 338 4.52 1.58 -15.76
CA THR A 338 4.17 0.74 -16.92
C THR A 338 4.89 -0.60 -16.89
N ALA A 339 6.22 -0.58 -16.71
CA ALA A 339 7.01 -1.80 -16.62
C ALA A 339 6.58 -2.67 -15.41
N GLY A 340 6.33 -2.04 -14.26
CA GLY A 340 5.89 -2.75 -13.06
C GLY A 340 4.51 -3.38 -13.20
N THR A 341 3.53 -2.68 -13.77
CA THR A 341 2.19 -3.26 -14.00
C THR A 341 2.22 -4.36 -15.06
N GLN A 342 3.15 -4.31 -16.00
CA GLN A 342 3.40 -5.42 -16.93
C GLN A 342 3.91 -6.66 -16.18
N VAL A 343 4.84 -6.51 -15.22
CA VAL A 343 5.28 -7.63 -14.35
C VAL A 343 4.10 -8.21 -13.56
N LEU A 344 3.23 -7.37 -13.00
CA LEU A 344 2.02 -7.85 -12.32
C LEU A 344 1.10 -8.64 -13.24
N ALA A 345 0.93 -8.20 -14.50
CA ALA A 345 0.10 -8.87 -15.50
C ALA A 345 0.70 -10.23 -15.91
N GLU A 346 2.00 -10.28 -16.15
CA GLU A 346 2.73 -11.52 -16.48
C GLU A 346 2.68 -12.52 -15.32
N TYR A 347 2.85 -12.04 -14.07
CA TYR A 347 2.70 -12.88 -12.89
C TYR A 347 1.27 -13.43 -12.78
N ALA A 348 0.23 -12.58 -12.94
CA ALA A 348 -1.16 -13.02 -12.93
C ALA A 348 -1.44 -14.09 -13.99
N GLN A 349 -0.91 -13.92 -15.20
CA GLN A 349 -1.01 -14.90 -16.29
C GLN A 349 -0.30 -16.21 -15.95
N SER A 350 0.91 -16.15 -15.39
CA SER A 350 1.72 -17.33 -15.05
C SER A 350 1.06 -18.24 -14.00
N ILE A 351 0.22 -17.67 -13.13
CA ILE A 351 -0.53 -18.41 -12.12
C ILE A 351 -1.96 -18.82 -12.60
N GLY A 352 -2.24 -18.66 -13.89
CA GLY A 352 -3.46 -19.15 -14.53
C GLY A 352 -4.69 -18.24 -14.35
N LEU A 353 -4.50 -16.94 -14.11
CA LEU A 353 -5.62 -16.00 -14.11
C LEU A 353 -6.01 -15.62 -15.55
N ASP A 354 -7.32 -15.40 -15.77
CA ASP A 354 -7.87 -15.01 -17.07
C ASP A 354 -7.64 -13.51 -17.33
N MET A 355 -6.57 -13.19 -18.05
CA MET A 355 -6.19 -11.81 -18.35
C MET A 355 -7.19 -11.07 -19.25
N SER A 356 -8.11 -11.74 -19.93
CA SER A 356 -9.20 -11.09 -20.68
C SER A 356 -10.17 -10.33 -19.75
N ARG A 357 -10.15 -10.63 -18.46
CA ARG A 357 -11.01 -10.08 -17.39
C ARG A 357 -10.26 -9.17 -16.43
N ILE A 358 -8.95 -8.98 -16.64
CA ILE A 358 -8.08 -8.25 -15.73
C ILE A 358 -7.44 -7.08 -16.48
N ARG A 359 -7.44 -5.91 -15.83
CA ARG A 359 -6.68 -4.74 -16.26
C ARG A 359 -6.00 -4.11 -15.05
N ILE A 360 -4.70 -3.97 -15.11
CA ILE A 360 -3.86 -3.47 -14.01
C ILE A 360 -3.19 -2.17 -14.48
N LEU A 361 -3.45 -1.08 -13.77
CA LEU A 361 -2.89 0.24 -14.08
C LEU A 361 -2.00 0.78 -12.97
N ASP A 362 -2.17 0.31 -11.72
CA ASP A 362 -1.36 0.64 -10.56
C ASP A 362 -1.34 -0.54 -9.59
N GLY A 363 -0.47 -0.47 -8.57
CA GLY A 363 -0.37 -1.49 -7.51
C GLY A 363 -1.21 -1.20 -6.28
N SER A 364 -1.63 0.04 -6.10
CA SER A 364 -2.35 0.51 -4.92
C SER A 364 -3.87 0.34 -5.00
N GLY A 365 -4.41 0.34 -6.23
CA GLY A 365 -5.84 0.31 -6.49
C GLY A 365 -6.48 1.70 -6.56
N MET A 366 -5.70 2.75 -6.70
CA MET A 366 -6.21 4.12 -6.81
C MET A 366 -6.88 4.37 -8.17
N SER A 367 -6.46 3.71 -9.22
CA SER A 367 -7.13 3.82 -10.52
C SER A 367 -8.48 3.10 -10.52
N LEU A 368 -9.56 3.86 -10.67
CA LEU A 368 -10.90 3.31 -10.90
C LEU A 368 -11.02 2.55 -12.24
N ASN A 369 -9.99 2.61 -13.09
CA ASN A 369 -9.90 1.86 -14.33
C ASN A 369 -9.19 0.50 -14.20
N ASN A 370 -8.66 0.14 -13.03
CA ASN A 370 -8.32 -1.24 -12.73
C ASN A 370 -9.55 -2.13 -12.85
N ARG A 371 -9.39 -3.35 -13.31
CA ARG A 371 -10.46 -4.35 -13.44
C ARG A 371 -9.99 -5.71 -12.99
N ILE A 372 -10.82 -6.39 -12.23
CA ILE A 372 -10.68 -7.81 -11.90
C ILE A 372 -12.04 -8.38 -11.53
N THR A 373 -12.23 -9.67 -11.70
CA THR A 373 -13.42 -10.35 -11.24
C THR A 373 -13.20 -10.93 -9.84
N SER A 374 -14.27 -11.15 -9.08
CA SER A 374 -14.14 -11.83 -7.78
C SER A 374 -13.62 -13.26 -7.93
N ASN A 375 -13.94 -13.95 -9.04
CA ASN A 375 -13.41 -15.29 -9.30
C ASN A 375 -11.89 -15.29 -9.49
N GLU A 376 -11.34 -14.35 -10.28
CA GLU A 376 -9.89 -14.27 -10.47
C GLU A 376 -9.16 -13.86 -9.18
N MET A 377 -9.75 -12.95 -8.39
CA MET A 377 -9.20 -12.60 -7.08
C MET A 377 -9.21 -13.80 -6.11
N ALA A 378 -10.27 -14.61 -6.10
CA ALA A 378 -10.33 -15.82 -5.26
C ALA A 378 -9.32 -16.89 -5.73
N LYS A 379 -9.08 -17.04 -7.04
CA LYS A 379 -8.01 -17.90 -7.57
C LYS A 379 -6.62 -17.45 -7.14
N LEU A 380 -6.35 -16.14 -7.21
CA LEU A 380 -5.10 -15.56 -6.69
C LEU A 380 -4.88 -15.93 -5.21
N LEU A 381 -5.91 -15.82 -4.38
CA LEU A 381 -5.83 -16.16 -2.95
C LEU A 381 -5.55 -17.66 -2.72
N VAL A 382 -6.18 -18.55 -3.51
CA VAL A 382 -5.87 -19.98 -3.45
C VAL A 382 -4.43 -20.26 -3.88
N HIS A 383 -3.94 -19.60 -4.95
CA HIS A 383 -2.55 -19.71 -5.37
C HIS A 383 -1.60 -19.23 -4.25
N ALA A 384 -1.88 -18.07 -3.65
CA ALA A 384 -1.10 -17.53 -2.54
C ALA A 384 -0.99 -18.54 -1.38
N ASN A 385 -2.10 -19.22 -1.00
CA ASN A 385 -2.09 -20.24 0.06
C ASN A 385 -1.15 -21.42 -0.22
N ARG A 386 -0.87 -21.71 -1.47
CA ARG A 386 0.02 -22.80 -1.90
C ARG A 386 1.48 -22.37 -2.03
N SER A 387 1.75 -21.09 -1.91
CA SER A 387 3.10 -20.54 -2.05
C SER A 387 3.90 -20.69 -0.76
N PRO A 388 5.23 -20.85 -0.83
CA PRO A 388 6.08 -21.09 0.36
C PRO A 388 6.04 -19.93 1.36
N TRP A 389 5.90 -18.69 0.89
CA TRP A 389 5.85 -17.47 1.69
C TRP A 389 4.46 -17.19 2.33
N TYR A 390 3.46 -18.05 2.09
CA TYR A 390 2.08 -17.78 2.54
C TYR A 390 1.97 -17.66 4.06
N LYS A 391 2.40 -18.69 4.79
CA LYS A 391 2.18 -18.79 6.24
C LYS A 391 3.00 -17.77 7.03
N ALA A 392 4.23 -17.52 6.60
CA ALA A 392 5.15 -16.64 7.30
C ALA A 392 4.90 -15.16 6.99
N ASN A 393 4.58 -14.82 5.74
CA ASN A 393 4.61 -13.43 5.27
C ASN A 393 3.25 -12.93 4.81
N PHE A 394 2.56 -13.64 3.90
CA PHE A 394 1.33 -13.14 3.29
C PHE A 394 0.13 -13.17 4.22
N LEU A 395 -0.18 -14.32 4.82
CA LEU A 395 -1.35 -14.46 5.70
C LEU A 395 -1.28 -13.55 6.93
N PRO A 396 -0.15 -13.44 7.66
CA PRO A 396 -0.01 -12.53 8.78
C PRO A 396 -0.18 -11.06 8.40
N SER A 397 0.16 -10.67 7.17
CA SER A 397 0.00 -9.30 6.68
C SER A 397 -1.46 -8.86 6.53
N LEU A 398 -2.40 -9.80 6.41
CA LEU A 398 -3.81 -9.45 6.24
C LEU A 398 -4.44 -8.91 7.55
N PRO A 399 -5.27 -7.87 7.46
CA PRO A 399 -6.09 -7.41 8.58
C PRO A 399 -6.98 -8.51 9.14
N LYS A 400 -7.04 -8.64 10.48
CA LYS A 400 -7.87 -9.61 11.19
C LYS A 400 -9.16 -8.96 11.68
N ALA A 401 -10.30 -9.57 11.39
CA ALA A 401 -11.62 -9.08 11.81
C ALA A 401 -11.76 -9.06 13.33
N GLY A 402 -12.31 -7.94 13.85
CA GLY A 402 -12.65 -7.79 15.27
C GLY A 402 -11.47 -7.79 16.23
N HIS A 403 -10.25 -7.57 15.75
CA HIS A 403 -9.06 -7.53 16.59
C HIS A 403 -8.64 -6.09 16.88
N ASN A 404 -8.73 -5.63 18.15
CA ASN A 404 -8.57 -4.22 18.52
C ASN A 404 -7.15 -3.64 18.34
N ALA A 405 -6.10 -4.46 18.43
CA ALA A 405 -4.73 -3.99 18.23
C ALA A 405 -4.54 -3.48 16.80
N ARG A 406 -3.95 -2.28 16.67
CA ARG A 406 -3.88 -1.54 15.41
C ARG A 406 -3.26 -2.33 14.27
N LEU A 407 -2.11 -2.96 14.51
CA LEU A 407 -1.37 -3.71 13.50
C LEU A 407 -1.84 -5.17 13.34
N GLU A 408 -2.67 -5.69 14.27
CA GLU A 408 -3.31 -6.99 14.07
C GLU A 408 -4.61 -6.85 13.29
N GLY A 409 -5.54 -6.02 13.79
CA GLY A 409 -6.84 -5.78 13.16
C GLY A 409 -6.74 -4.93 11.89
N GLY A 410 -5.76 -4.04 11.83
CA GLY A 410 -5.58 -3.15 10.69
C GLY A 410 -6.87 -2.42 10.31
N THR A 411 -7.21 -2.44 9.04
CA THR A 411 -8.47 -1.86 8.52
C THR A 411 -9.73 -2.66 8.85
N MET A 412 -9.60 -3.86 9.45
CA MET A 412 -10.71 -4.74 9.85
C MET A 412 -10.98 -4.71 11.37
N ARG A 413 -10.23 -3.95 12.17
CA ARG A 413 -10.28 -4.02 13.64
C ARG A 413 -11.67 -3.79 14.24
N TYR A 414 -12.52 -2.98 13.60
CA TYR A 414 -13.88 -2.67 14.04
C TYR A 414 -14.96 -3.28 13.15
N ARG A 415 -14.58 -4.22 12.28
CA ARG A 415 -15.48 -4.91 11.38
C ARG A 415 -15.61 -6.38 11.77
N LEU A 416 -16.79 -6.96 11.53
CA LEU A 416 -17.06 -8.39 11.81
C LEU A 416 -16.72 -8.82 13.25
N THR A 417 -16.94 -7.94 14.22
CA THR A 417 -16.59 -8.13 15.63
C THR A 417 -17.31 -9.30 16.29
N ALA A 418 -18.46 -9.76 15.73
CA ALA A 418 -19.17 -10.94 16.18
C ALA A 418 -18.49 -12.28 15.81
N ILE A 419 -17.53 -12.25 14.87
CA ILE A 419 -16.76 -13.42 14.41
C ILE A 419 -15.26 -13.12 14.44
N PRO A 420 -14.68 -12.75 15.59
CA PRO A 420 -13.31 -12.31 15.70
C PRO A 420 -12.36 -13.41 15.26
N ASN A 421 -11.28 -13.03 14.57
CA ASN A 421 -10.23 -13.93 14.06
C ASN A 421 -10.71 -15.02 13.08
N ARG A 422 -11.98 -15.00 12.64
CA ARG A 422 -12.50 -15.91 11.63
C ARG A 422 -12.31 -15.43 10.21
N VAL A 423 -11.96 -14.15 10.05
CA VAL A 423 -11.76 -13.50 8.76
C VAL A 423 -10.43 -12.77 8.75
N MET A 424 -9.61 -13.04 7.74
CA MET A 424 -8.37 -12.35 7.45
C MET A 424 -8.48 -11.81 6.02
N ALA A 425 -8.62 -10.49 5.86
CA ALA A 425 -8.95 -9.94 4.55
C ALA A 425 -8.41 -8.53 4.33
N LYS A 426 -8.08 -8.25 3.08
CA LYS A 426 -7.75 -6.90 2.60
C LYS A 426 -9.03 -6.16 2.24
N THR A 427 -9.17 -4.97 2.78
CA THR A 427 -10.25 -4.03 2.44
C THR A 427 -9.90 -3.23 1.19
N GLY A 428 -10.92 -2.83 0.45
CA GLY A 428 -10.82 -1.86 -0.64
C GLY A 428 -11.93 -0.82 -0.51
N THR A 429 -11.58 0.46 -0.60
CA THR A 429 -12.55 1.57 -0.59
C THR A 429 -12.08 2.67 -1.53
N GLN A 430 -12.97 3.07 -2.42
CA GLN A 430 -12.85 4.26 -3.24
C GLN A 430 -14.22 4.89 -3.45
N THR A 431 -14.28 6.06 -4.08
CA THR A 431 -15.55 6.71 -4.42
C THR A 431 -16.43 5.76 -5.24
N GLY A 432 -17.55 5.38 -4.66
CA GLY A 432 -18.51 4.47 -5.29
C GLY A 432 -18.09 2.99 -5.33
N VAL A 433 -16.96 2.60 -4.74
CA VAL A 433 -16.46 1.21 -4.73
C VAL A 433 -16.13 0.77 -3.32
N ASN A 434 -16.62 -0.40 -2.93
CA ASN A 434 -16.14 -1.12 -1.75
C ASN A 434 -15.78 -2.56 -2.13
N ALA A 435 -14.73 -3.09 -1.54
CA ALA A 435 -14.28 -4.45 -1.76
C ALA A 435 -13.74 -5.10 -0.48
N LEU A 436 -13.81 -6.41 -0.43
CA LEU A 436 -13.22 -7.23 0.62
C LEU A 436 -12.79 -8.56 0.02
N ALA A 437 -11.52 -8.92 0.15
CA ALA A 437 -10.99 -10.15 -0.38
C ALA A 437 -9.98 -10.77 0.60
N GLY A 438 -10.03 -12.07 0.79
CA GLY A 438 -9.19 -12.79 1.73
C GLY A 438 -9.74 -14.15 2.08
N TYR A 439 -9.61 -14.53 3.34
CA TYR A 439 -9.94 -15.85 3.85
C TYR A 439 -10.99 -15.78 4.95
N VAL A 440 -11.92 -16.72 4.95
CA VAL A 440 -12.91 -16.92 6.01
C VAL A 440 -12.87 -18.37 6.47
N ARG A 441 -12.84 -18.58 7.80
CA ARG A 441 -12.97 -19.90 8.40
C ARG A 441 -14.44 -20.12 8.76
N GLY A 442 -15.11 -21.00 8.02
CA GLY A 442 -16.50 -21.34 8.26
C GLY A 442 -16.74 -22.07 9.60
N LYS A 443 -18.00 -22.20 10.00
CA LYS A 443 -18.39 -23.00 11.19
C LYS A 443 -17.96 -24.46 11.09
N SER A 444 -17.89 -25.00 9.88
CA SER A 444 -17.33 -26.34 9.62
C SER A 444 -15.86 -26.49 10.03
N GLY A 445 -15.16 -25.38 10.28
CA GLY A 445 -13.73 -25.35 10.55
C GLY A 445 -12.87 -25.25 9.29
N LYS A 446 -13.43 -25.39 8.09
CA LYS A 446 -12.73 -25.24 6.81
C LYS A 446 -12.45 -23.80 6.48
N TRP A 447 -11.38 -23.57 5.71
CA TRP A 447 -11.02 -22.26 5.20
C TRP A 447 -11.47 -22.09 3.75
N TYR A 448 -11.94 -20.92 3.43
CA TYR A 448 -12.38 -20.51 2.10
C TYR A 448 -11.69 -19.21 1.68
N ALA A 449 -11.22 -19.17 0.44
CA ALA A 449 -10.82 -17.95 -0.23
C ALA A 449 -12.05 -17.26 -0.81
N TYR A 450 -12.20 -15.95 -0.58
CA TYR A 450 -13.34 -15.19 -1.11
C TYR A 450 -12.96 -13.81 -1.60
N SER A 451 -13.78 -13.29 -2.50
CA SER A 451 -13.74 -11.89 -2.93
C SER A 451 -15.15 -11.36 -3.14
N ILE A 452 -15.36 -10.13 -2.68
CA ILE A 452 -16.59 -9.35 -2.90
C ILE A 452 -16.15 -7.98 -3.39
N ILE A 453 -16.66 -7.54 -4.55
CA ILE A 453 -16.45 -6.19 -5.08
C ILE A 453 -17.82 -5.61 -5.41
N THR A 454 -18.06 -4.37 -4.99
CA THR A 454 -19.33 -3.68 -5.20
C THR A 454 -19.11 -2.28 -5.75
N LYS A 455 -20.05 -1.82 -6.59
CA LYS A 455 -20.11 -0.44 -7.07
C LYS A 455 -21.49 0.13 -6.82
N ALA A 456 -21.58 1.23 -6.04
CA ALA A 456 -22.82 1.87 -5.63
C ALA A 456 -22.60 3.36 -5.31
N GLY A 457 -23.68 4.15 -5.26
CA GLY A 457 -23.61 5.57 -4.92
C GLY A 457 -23.33 5.86 -3.44
N SER A 458 -23.42 4.84 -2.56
CA SER A 458 -23.15 4.94 -1.12
C SER A 458 -22.33 3.75 -0.64
N SER A 459 -21.84 3.82 0.61
CA SER A 459 -21.04 2.72 1.20
C SER A 459 -21.84 1.44 1.31
N THR A 460 -21.26 0.34 0.82
CA THR A 460 -21.81 -1.01 0.86
C THR A 460 -21.09 -1.90 1.90
N VAL A 461 -20.23 -1.33 2.72
CA VAL A 461 -19.46 -2.08 3.76
C VAL A 461 -20.38 -2.93 4.66
N PRO A 462 -21.52 -2.43 5.21
CA PRO A 462 -22.40 -3.26 6.03
C PRO A 462 -23.02 -4.44 5.26
N ARG A 463 -23.30 -4.26 3.97
CA ARG A 463 -23.82 -5.33 3.10
C ARG A 463 -22.78 -6.44 2.87
N ILE A 464 -21.53 -6.02 2.60
CA ILE A 464 -20.39 -6.96 2.47
C ILE A 464 -20.20 -7.74 3.77
N ASP A 465 -20.19 -7.05 4.93
CA ASP A 465 -19.99 -7.69 6.23
C ASP A 465 -21.14 -8.69 6.55
N ARG A 466 -22.35 -8.40 6.13
CA ARG A 466 -23.48 -9.34 6.27
C ARG A 466 -23.27 -10.61 5.43
N VAL A 467 -22.80 -10.46 4.19
CA VAL A 467 -22.49 -11.61 3.32
C VAL A 467 -21.36 -12.46 3.91
N VAL A 468 -20.29 -11.84 4.42
CA VAL A 468 -19.17 -12.59 5.02
C VAL A 468 -19.58 -13.30 6.31
N ARG A 469 -20.47 -12.71 7.13
CA ARG A 469 -21.05 -13.42 8.28
C ARG A 469 -21.85 -14.64 7.83
N GLU A 470 -22.62 -14.52 6.75
CA GLU A 470 -23.36 -15.67 6.21
C GLU A 470 -22.42 -16.75 5.66
N MET A 471 -21.30 -16.38 5.01
CA MET A 471 -20.27 -17.36 4.62
C MET A 471 -19.74 -18.13 5.84
N TYR A 472 -19.47 -17.42 6.96
CA TYR A 472 -19.05 -18.06 8.21
C TYR A 472 -20.12 -19.04 8.75
N GLU A 473 -21.40 -18.65 8.72
CA GLU A 473 -22.50 -19.43 9.27
C GLU A 473 -22.79 -20.71 8.44
N GLN A 474 -22.68 -20.62 7.12
CA GLN A 474 -23.16 -21.64 6.19
C GLN A 474 -22.04 -22.54 5.64
N LEU A 475 -20.78 -22.16 5.74
CA LEU A 475 -19.64 -22.90 5.25
C LEU A 475 -18.80 -23.48 6.40
#